data_92d0fe85cd37f2c246b7509f12f40937
#
_entry.id   92d0fe85cd37f2c246b7509f12f40937
#
_cell.length_a   1.000
_cell.length_b   1.000
_cell.length_c   1.000
_cell.angle_alpha   90.00
_cell.angle_beta   90.00
_cell.angle_gamma   90.00
#
_symmetry.space_group_name_H-M   'P 1'
#
loop_
_entity.id
_entity.type
_entity.pdbx_description
1 polymer ?
#
loop_
_entity_poly.entity_id
_entity_poly.type
_entity_poly.pdbx_seq_one_letter_code
_entity_poly.pdbx_strand_id
1 'polypeptide(L)'
;MDALDNILTRVSARLLKSPHPSQVEMKQVYKAALRAPDHAWLRPSSFIEVVGNGLDKLSEIFSEFGETLPDITDEIKEKYKMAPYRAPMIIILVNTYKEHPKVPM
;
A
#
# COMPACT_ATOMS: atom_id res chain seq x y z
N MET A 1 3.84 -23.58 -9.01
CA MET A 1 4.52 -23.09 -7.78
C MET A 1 3.58 -23.31 -6.60
N ASP A 2 4.01 -24.01 -5.58
CA ASP A 2 3.18 -24.19 -4.40
C ASP A 2 3.29 -22.97 -3.45
N ALA A 3 2.43 -22.95 -2.43
CA ALA A 3 2.36 -21.79 -1.53
C ALA A 3 3.66 -21.54 -0.76
N LEU A 4 4.34 -22.62 -0.35
CA LEU A 4 5.59 -22.49 0.39
C LEU A 4 6.70 -21.91 -0.48
N ASP A 5 6.83 -22.42 -1.71
CA ASP A 5 7.80 -21.90 -2.67
C ASP A 5 7.57 -20.43 -2.94
N ASN A 6 6.29 -20.03 -3.08
CA ASN A 6 5.92 -18.64 -3.29
C ASN A 6 6.41 -17.75 -2.15
N ILE A 7 6.22 -18.19 -0.91
CA ILE A 7 6.67 -17.45 0.26
C ILE A 7 8.19 -17.37 0.32
N LEU A 8 8.86 -18.50 0.08
CA LEU A 8 10.32 -18.59 0.20
C LEU A 8 11.08 -17.84 -0.90
N THR A 9 10.48 -17.71 -2.07
CA THR A 9 11.14 -17.06 -3.21
C THR A 9 10.68 -15.63 -3.45
N ARG A 10 9.73 -15.12 -2.65
CA ARG A 10 9.23 -13.77 -2.79
C ARG A 10 10.34 -12.73 -2.56
N VAL A 11 10.37 -11.75 -3.42
CA VAL A 11 11.27 -10.60 -3.26
C VAL A 11 10.46 -9.31 -3.44
N SER A 12 10.95 -8.21 -2.88
CA SER A 12 10.35 -6.90 -3.09
C SER A 12 11.03 -6.24 -4.28
N ALA A 13 10.24 -5.93 -5.30
CA ALA A 13 10.75 -5.25 -6.49
C ALA A 13 10.66 -3.74 -6.31
N ARG A 14 11.67 -3.00 -6.79
CA ARG A 14 11.68 -1.54 -6.71
C ARG A 14 10.80 -0.89 -7.76
N LEU A 15 10.58 -1.56 -8.88
CA LEU A 15 9.81 -1.04 -10.01
C LEU A 15 8.92 -2.15 -10.56
N LEU A 16 7.64 -1.85 -10.69
CA LEU A 16 6.64 -2.77 -11.20
C LEU A 16 6.02 -2.21 -12.47
N LYS A 17 5.65 -3.10 -13.38
CA LYS A 17 5.09 -2.74 -14.69
C LYS A 17 3.61 -3.03 -14.76
N SER A 18 2.91 -2.28 -15.64
CA SER A 18 1.55 -2.62 -16.02
C SER A 18 1.50 -3.98 -16.72
N PRO A 19 0.38 -4.71 -16.65
CA PRO A 19 -0.85 -4.29 -15.97
C PRO A 19 -0.83 -4.58 -14.47
N HIS A 20 -1.65 -3.86 -13.73
CA HIS A 20 -1.93 -4.24 -12.35
C HIS A 20 -3.00 -5.33 -12.32
N PRO A 21 -3.20 -6.03 -11.19
CA PRO A 21 -4.24 -7.05 -11.09
C PRO A 21 -5.62 -6.48 -11.39
N SER A 22 -6.48 -7.33 -11.97
CA SER A 22 -7.87 -6.96 -12.26
C SER A 22 -8.69 -6.87 -10.97
N GLN A 23 -9.90 -6.31 -11.08
CA GLN A 23 -10.81 -6.26 -9.93
C GLN A 23 -11.15 -7.65 -9.40
N VAL A 24 -11.32 -8.63 -10.30
CA VAL A 24 -11.59 -10.02 -9.91
C VAL A 24 -10.41 -10.59 -9.13
N GLU A 25 -9.22 -10.36 -9.61
CA GLU A 25 -7.99 -10.81 -8.93
C GLU A 25 -7.83 -10.13 -7.58
N MET A 26 -8.08 -8.83 -7.50
CA MET A 26 -7.97 -8.08 -6.25
C MET A 26 -8.99 -8.55 -5.22
N LYS A 27 -10.19 -8.97 -5.64
CA LYS A 27 -11.16 -9.56 -4.70
C LYS A 27 -10.59 -10.80 -4.02
N GLN A 28 -9.86 -11.64 -4.74
CA GLN A 28 -9.22 -12.81 -4.15
C GLN A 28 -8.12 -12.41 -3.17
N VAL A 29 -7.34 -11.40 -3.53
CA VAL A 29 -6.29 -10.88 -2.64
C VAL A 29 -6.89 -10.35 -1.34
N TYR A 30 -7.98 -9.58 -1.42
CA TYR A 30 -8.63 -9.03 -0.23
C TYR A 30 -9.25 -10.13 0.63
N LYS A 31 -9.85 -11.15 0.02
CA LYS A 31 -10.36 -12.30 0.77
C LYS A 31 -9.25 -12.98 1.55
N ALA A 32 -8.09 -13.15 0.93
CA ALA A 32 -6.93 -13.72 1.61
C ALA A 32 -6.47 -12.84 2.77
N ALA A 33 -6.42 -11.52 2.56
CA ALA A 33 -6.01 -10.58 3.59
C ALA A 33 -6.95 -10.57 4.79
N LEU A 34 -8.25 -10.74 4.55
CA LEU A 34 -9.25 -10.78 5.62
C LEU A 34 -9.16 -12.04 6.47
N ARG A 35 -8.37 -13.04 6.06
CA ARG A 35 -8.09 -14.23 6.88
C ARG A 35 -7.04 -13.98 7.95
N ALA A 36 -6.37 -12.82 7.92
CA ALA A 36 -5.39 -12.49 8.95
C ALA A 36 -6.04 -12.42 10.32
N PRO A 37 -5.33 -12.81 11.39
CA PRO A 37 -5.87 -12.77 12.74
C PRO A 37 -6.41 -11.40 13.13
N ASP A 38 -7.59 -11.38 13.72
CA ASP A 38 -8.30 -10.16 14.11
C ASP A 38 -8.96 -10.42 15.47
N HIS A 39 -8.49 -9.74 16.51
CA HIS A 39 -9.00 -9.90 17.86
C HIS A 39 -10.43 -9.40 17.96
N ALA A 40 -11.32 -10.26 18.51
CA ALA A 40 -12.73 -9.93 18.76
C ALA A 40 -13.48 -9.48 17.49
N TRP A 41 -13.03 -9.86 16.32
CA TRP A 41 -13.67 -9.56 15.04
C TRP A 41 -13.88 -8.07 14.79
N LEU A 42 -12.97 -7.24 15.29
CA LEU A 42 -13.05 -5.78 15.11
C LEU A 42 -12.88 -5.32 13.66
N ARG A 43 -12.21 -6.13 12.86
CA ARG A 43 -11.94 -5.86 11.44
C ARG A 43 -11.44 -4.43 11.22
N PRO A 44 -10.31 -4.04 11.85
CA PRO A 44 -9.85 -2.65 11.84
C PRO A 44 -9.22 -2.22 10.52
N SER A 45 -9.04 -3.13 9.57
CA SER A 45 -8.31 -2.84 8.34
C SER A 45 -9.23 -2.52 7.19
N SER A 46 -8.87 -1.52 6.40
CA SER A 46 -9.50 -1.23 5.12
C SER A 46 -8.41 -0.98 4.08
N PHE A 47 -8.77 -1.07 2.80
CA PHE A 47 -7.81 -0.92 1.70
C PHE A 47 -8.25 0.22 0.78
N ILE A 48 -7.29 1.02 0.36
CA ILE A 48 -7.52 2.07 -0.64
C ILE A 48 -6.67 1.73 -1.86
N GLU A 49 -7.31 1.56 -3.02
CA GLU A 49 -6.60 1.33 -4.28
C GLU A 49 -6.30 2.67 -4.95
N VAL A 50 -5.05 2.89 -5.31
CA VAL A 50 -4.63 4.10 -6.00
C VAL A 50 -4.13 3.71 -7.39
N VAL A 51 -4.85 4.12 -8.42
CA VAL A 51 -4.55 3.82 -9.82
C VAL A 51 -4.78 5.07 -10.69
N GLY A 52 -4.17 5.10 -11.86
CA GLY A 52 -4.39 6.17 -12.83
C GLY A 52 -4.17 7.55 -12.25
N ASN A 53 -5.18 8.43 -12.35
CA ASN A 53 -5.10 9.79 -11.83
C ASN A 53 -4.90 9.85 -10.31
N GLY A 54 -5.24 8.79 -9.59
CA GLY A 54 -4.98 8.69 -8.17
C GLY A 54 -3.49 8.72 -7.86
N LEU A 55 -2.66 8.16 -8.73
CA LEU A 55 -1.20 8.23 -8.59
C LEU A 55 -0.70 9.67 -8.68
N ASP A 56 -1.30 10.48 -9.55
CA ASP A 56 -0.95 11.89 -9.69
C ASP A 56 -1.28 12.66 -8.42
N LYS A 57 -2.44 12.39 -7.82
CA LYS A 57 -2.84 13.01 -6.55
C LYS A 57 -1.89 12.62 -5.42
N LEU A 58 -1.49 11.36 -5.38
CA LEU A 58 -0.54 10.89 -4.38
C LEU A 58 0.83 11.55 -4.59
N SER A 59 1.26 11.72 -5.84
CA SER A 59 2.47 12.43 -6.18
C SER A 59 2.46 13.89 -5.67
N GLU A 60 1.32 14.58 -5.80
CA GLU A 60 1.15 15.94 -5.29
C GLU A 60 1.32 15.97 -3.76
N ILE A 61 0.71 15.02 -3.06
CA ILE A 61 0.82 14.93 -1.60
C ILE A 61 2.27 14.70 -1.18
N PHE A 62 2.97 13.79 -1.85
CA PHE A 62 4.37 13.51 -1.55
C PHE A 62 5.26 14.72 -1.83
N SER A 63 4.98 15.45 -2.93
CA SER A 63 5.72 16.66 -3.27
C SER A 63 5.52 17.75 -2.23
N GLU A 64 4.29 17.96 -1.77
CA GLU A 64 3.99 18.93 -0.71
C GLU A 64 4.74 18.58 0.58
N PHE A 65 4.76 17.30 0.95
CA PHE A 65 5.51 16.86 2.11
C PHE A 65 7.01 17.13 1.93
N GLY A 66 7.56 16.84 0.76
CA GLY A 66 8.96 17.11 0.46
C GLY A 66 9.33 18.58 0.62
N GLU A 67 8.44 19.49 0.25
CA GLU A 67 8.68 20.93 0.40
C GLU A 67 8.75 21.38 1.86
N THR A 68 8.18 20.60 2.79
CA THR A 68 8.20 20.95 4.22
C THR A 68 9.51 20.52 4.91
N LEU A 69 10.33 19.70 4.26
CA LEU A 69 11.54 19.18 4.88
C LEU A 69 12.69 20.18 4.78
N PRO A 70 13.42 20.46 5.88
CA PRO A 70 14.58 21.35 5.84
C PRO A 70 15.76 20.65 5.16
N ASP A 71 16.60 21.44 4.50
CA ASP A 71 17.85 20.97 3.90
C ASP A 71 17.72 19.83 2.89
N ILE A 72 16.55 19.70 2.28
CA ILE A 72 16.30 18.69 1.25
C ILE A 72 16.85 19.17 -0.08
N THR A 73 17.50 18.28 -0.82
CA THR A 73 18.02 18.59 -2.15
C THR A 73 16.91 18.45 -3.21
N ASP A 74 17.10 19.09 -4.37
CA ASP A 74 16.15 18.96 -5.49
C ASP A 74 16.06 17.50 -5.96
N GLU A 75 17.14 16.77 -5.90
CA GLU A 75 17.17 15.35 -6.27
C GLU A 75 16.26 14.54 -5.37
N ILE A 76 16.27 14.79 -4.06
CA ILE A 76 15.40 14.08 -3.11
C ILE A 76 13.95 14.49 -3.30
N LYS A 77 13.68 15.78 -3.57
CA LYS A 77 12.31 16.25 -3.88
C LYS A 77 11.75 15.50 -5.08
N GLU A 78 12.56 15.29 -6.12
CA GLU A 78 12.15 14.56 -7.31
C GLU A 78 11.84 13.09 -6.97
N LYS A 79 12.59 12.47 -6.08
CA LYS A 79 12.31 11.11 -5.62
C LYS A 79 10.95 11.00 -4.95
N TYR A 80 10.57 11.97 -4.10
CA TYR A 80 9.24 12.00 -3.48
C TYR A 80 8.16 12.11 -4.55
N LYS A 81 8.33 13.02 -5.49
CA LYS A 81 7.37 13.25 -6.56
C LYS A 81 7.15 12.00 -7.41
N MET A 82 8.22 11.28 -7.73
CA MET A 82 8.15 10.13 -8.63
C MET A 82 7.86 8.81 -7.91
N ALA A 83 7.89 8.77 -6.59
CA ALA A 83 7.70 7.55 -5.83
C ALA A 83 6.40 6.80 -6.17
N PRO A 84 5.23 7.45 -6.30
CA PRO A 84 4.00 6.73 -6.63
C PRO A 84 4.02 6.04 -8.00
N TYR A 85 4.88 6.48 -8.91
CA TYR A 85 4.91 5.94 -10.27
C TYR A 85 5.75 4.68 -10.43
N ARG A 86 6.26 4.13 -9.31
CA ARG A 86 7.03 2.89 -9.34
C ARG A 86 6.17 1.65 -9.58
N ALA A 87 4.86 1.79 -9.52
CA ALA A 87 3.92 0.71 -9.75
C ALA A 87 2.65 1.25 -10.40
N PRO A 88 1.94 0.42 -11.20
CA PRO A 88 0.68 0.85 -11.82
C PRO A 88 -0.49 0.92 -10.82
N MET A 89 -0.35 0.31 -9.66
CA MET A 89 -1.34 0.33 -8.58
C MET A 89 -0.61 0.38 -7.24
N ILE A 90 -1.12 1.19 -6.34
CA ILE A 90 -0.67 1.24 -4.94
C ILE A 90 -1.85 0.90 -4.06
N ILE A 91 -1.64 0.01 -3.10
CA ILE A 91 -2.65 -0.34 -2.11
C ILE A 91 -2.24 0.28 -0.78
N ILE A 92 -3.10 1.11 -0.23
CA ILE A 92 -2.88 1.70 1.09
C ILE A 92 -3.72 0.92 2.08
N LEU A 93 -3.04 0.32 3.05
CA LEU A 93 -3.71 -0.39 4.14
C LEU A 93 -3.95 0.59 5.28
N VAL A 94 -5.22 0.76 5.65
CA VAL A 94 -5.61 1.66 6.72
C VAL A 94 -6.12 0.84 7.89
N ASN A 95 -5.51 1.00 9.05
CA ASN A 95 -5.96 0.37 10.28
C ASN A 95 -6.67 1.40 11.15
N THR A 96 -7.88 1.08 11.56
CA THR A 96 -8.65 1.91 12.49
C THR A 96 -8.62 1.21 13.84
N TYR A 97 -7.99 1.85 14.83
CA TYR A 97 -7.93 1.28 16.18
C TYR A 97 -9.25 1.52 16.89
N LYS A 98 -9.75 0.45 17.50
CA LYS A 98 -10.98 0.50 18.31
C LYS A 98 -10.68 -0.07 19.68
N GLU A 99 -11.18 0.59 20.72
CA GLU A 99 -11.05 0.10 22.08
C GLU A 99 -11.98 -1.10 22.26
N HIS A 100 -11.45 -2.14 22.89
CA HIS A 100 -12.21 -3.32 23.23
C HIS A 100 -11.60 -3.96 24.48
N PRO A 101 -12.41 -4.43 25.45
CA PRO A 101 -11.88 -4.99 26.69
C PRO A 101 -10.90 -6.15 26.52
N LYS A 102 -11.00 -6.88 25.42
CA LYS A 102 -10.15 -8.05 25.14
C LYS A 102 -9.00 -7.75 24.19
N VAL A 103 -8.87 -6.51 23.69
CA VAL A 103 -7.87 -6.13 22.71
C VAL A 103 -7.05 -4.98 23.27
N PRO A 104 -5.79 -5.24 23.65
CA PRO A 104 -4.91 -4.15 24.09
C PRO A 104 -4.55 -3.24 22.92
N MET A 105 -4.50 -1.95 23.18
CA MET A 105 -4.16 -0.95 22.18
C MET A 105 -2.65 -0.69 22.15
#